data_bba6c0a9045e8f502ca38db846a162d7
#
_entry.id   bba6c0a9045e8f502ca38db846a162d7
#
_cell.length_a   1.000
_cell.length_b   1.000
_cell.length_c   1.000
_cell.angle_alpha   90.00
_cell.angle_beta   90.00
_cell.angle_gamma   90.00
#
_symmetry.space_group_name_H-M   'P 1'
#
loop_
_entity.id
_entity.type
_entity.pdbx_description
1 polymer ?
#
loop_
_entity_poly.entity_id
_entity_poly.type
_entity_poly.pdbx_seq_one_letter_code
_entity_poly.pdbx_strand_id
1 'polypeptide(L)'
;MRVPKILKDVYEAGTLGKKSGEGFYIYSSKQKKVSSKPRNMCKNATFTLDDDITRKRLIYVMINEASRCLEEGVVESAGTIDVGMIYGTGFPPFRGGLLRYADSVGAKQIVADLKEFQERFDQHRFEPSQLLLSMADENGTFYPS
;
A
#
# COMPACT_ATOMS: atom_id res chain seq x y z
N MET A 1 0.85 -9.30 11.16
CA MET A 1 0.42 -9.12 9.73
C MET A 1 -0.18 -10.43 9.21
N ARG A 2 -1.38 -10.41 8.61
CA ARG A 2 -2.04 -11.62 8.08
C ARG A 2 -1.59 -11.88 6.65
N VAL A 3 -1.06 -13.08 6.37
CA VAL A 3 -0.62 -13.46 5.02
C VAL A 3 -1.85 -13.66 4.12
N PRO A 4 -1.94 -13.01 2.96
CA PRO A 4 -3.03 -13.21 2.00
C PRO A 4 -3.16 -14.68 1.56
N LYS A 5 -4.39 -15.17 1.43
CA LYS A 5 -4.66 -16.55 1.03
C LYS A 5 -3.96 -16.92 -0.29
N ILE A 6 -4.01 -16.04 -1.29
CA ILE A 6 -3.38 -16.28 -2.58
C ILE A 6 -1.87 -16.56 -2.48
N LEU A 7 -1.15 -15.91 -1.56
CA LEU A 7 0.27 -16.18 -1.34
C LEU A 7 0.51 -17.57 -0.75
N LYS A 8 -0.38 -18.01 0.15
CA LYS A 8 -0.33 -19.38 0.70
C LYS A 8 -0.61 -20.41 -0.40
N ASP A 9 -1.67 -20.21 -1.17
CA ASP A 9 -2.07 -21.11 -2.26
C ASP A 9 -0.95 -21.27 -3.31
N VAL A 10 -0.31 -20.15 -3.69
CA VAL A 10 0.82 -20.14 -4.64
C VAL A 10 2.05 -20.83 -4.06
N TYR A 11 2.32 -20.64 -2.76
CA TYR A 11 3.42 -21.33 -2.06
C TYR A 11 3.18 -22.84 -1.98
N GLU A 12 1.99 -23.27 -1.55
CA GLU A 12 1.60 -24.68 -1.43
C GLU A 12 1.58 -25.40 -2.79
N ALA A 13 1.25 -24.66 -3.86
CA ALA A 13 1.36 -25.18 -5.23
C ALA A 13 2.80 -25.28 -5.77
N GLY A 14 3.81 -24.94 -4.97
CA GLY A 14 5.23 -24.99 -5.35
C GLY A 14 5.63 -23.95 -6.41
N THR A 15 4.78 -22.95 -6.68
CA THR A 15 5.04 -21.89 -7.67
C THR A 15 5.79 -20.72 -7.02
N LEU A 16 7.09 -20.89 -6.76
CA LEU A 16 7.92 -20.00 -5.94
C LEU A 16 8.59 -18.85 -6.72
N GLY A 17 8.10 -18.55 -7.91
CA GLY A 17 8.65 -17.48 -8.75
C GLY A 17 9.87 -17.92 -9.53
N LYS A 18 10.95 -17.11 -9.54
CA LYS A 18 12.17 -17.45 -10.28
C LYS A 18 12.80 -18.79 -9.93
N LYS A 19 12.69 -19.21 -8.68
CA LYS A 19 13.26 -20.49 -8.20
C LYS A 19 12.62 -21.72 -8.84
N SER A 20 11.32 -21.67 -9.12
CA SER A 20 10.55 -22.75 -9.75
C SER A 20 10.21 -22.46 -11.23
N GLY A 21 10.71 -21.34 -11.79
CA GLY A 21 10.41 -20.91 -13.14
C GLY A 21 9.03 -20.24 -13.30
N GLU A 22 8.15 -20.38 -12.32
CA GLU A 22 6.80 -19.81 -12.35
C GLU A 22 6.33 -19.41 -10.94
N GLY A 23 5.56 -18.32 -10.86
CA GLY A 23 4.88 -17.77 -9.70
C GLY A 23 3.70 -16.92 -10.16
N PHE A 24 3.62 -15.66 -9.75
CA PHE A 24 2.71 -14.69 -10.37
C PHE A 24 3.08 -14.39 -11.82
N TYR A 25 4.30 -14.68 -12.19
CA TYR A 25 4.83 -14.56 -13.55
C TYR A 25 5.50 -15.86 -13.96
N ILE A 26 5.52 -16.13 -15.27
CA ILE A 26 6.33 -17.17 -15.89
C ILE A 26 7.67 -16.54 -16.23
N TYR A 27 8.76 -17.14 -15.77
CA TYR A 27 10.13 -16.67 -15.98
C TYR A 27 10.81 -17.53 -17.03
N SER A 28 10.74 -17.09 -18.30
CA SER A 28 11.54 -17.68 -19.38
C SER A 28 12.74 -16.80 -19.71
N SER A 29 13.74 -17.35 -20.38
CA SER A 29 14.98 -16.65 -20.72
C SER A 29 14.82 -15.37 -21.55
N LYS A 30 13.67 -15.16 -22.18
CA LYS A 30 13.43 -14.04 -23.11
C LYS A 30 12.29 -13.10 -22.71
N GLN A 31 11.32 -13.53 -21.91
CA GLN A 31 10.17 -12.69 -21.54
C GLN A 31 9.55 -13.10 -20.21
N LYS A 32 9.14 -12.08 -19.45
CA LYS A 32 8.32 -12.22 -18.25
C LYS A 32 6.85 -12.11 -18.64
N LYS A 33 6.08 -13.19 -18.52
CA LYS A 33 4.63 -13.22 -18.82
C LYS A 33 3.84 -13.42 -17.52
N VAL A 34 2.64 -12.85 -17.44
CA VAL A 34 1.73 -13.08 -16.31
C VAL A 34 1.28 -14.55 -16.32
N SER A 35 1.41 -15.23 -15.17
CA SER A 35 0.94 -16.62 -15.02
C SER A 35 -0.60 -16.65 -14.89
N SER A 36 -1.22 -17.63 -15.53
CA SER A 36 -2.64 -17.91 -15.37
C SER A 36 -2.97 -18.65 -14.06
N LYS A 37 -2.00 -19.33 -13.43
CA LYS A 37 -2.23 -20.14 -12.23
C LYS A 37 -2.77 -19.32 -11.05
N PRO A 38 -2.13 -18.24 -10.60
CA PRO A 38 -2.67 -17.41 -9.52
C PRO A 38 -4.05 -16.80 -9.88
N ARG A 39 -4.24 -16.42 -11.15
CA ARG A 39 -5.53 -15.90 -11.62
C ARG A 39 -6.64 -16.95 -11.50
N ASN A 40 -6.34 -18.21 -11.81
CA ASN A 40 -7.29 -19.31 -11.69
C ASN A 40 -7.61 -19.65 -10.22
N MET A 41 -6.67 -19.47 -9.30
CA MET A 41 -6.88 -19.62 -7.86
C MET A 41 -7.84 -18.55 -7.31
N CYS A 42 -7.92 -17.38 -7.97
CA CYS A 42 -8.81 -16.27 -7.62
C CYS A 42 -10.15 -16.27 -8.37
N LYS A 43 -10.56 -17.37 -9.03
CA LYS A 43 -11.82 -17.43 -9.81
C LYS A 43 -13.08 -17.10 -9.01
N ASN A 44 -13.03 -17.25 -7.69
CA ASN A 44 -14.12 -16.92 -6.77
C ASN A 44 -13.97 -15.52 -6.14
N ALA A 45 -13.15 -14.64 -6.72
CA ALA A 45 -13.10 -13.24 -6.28
C ALA A 45 -14.47 -12.59 -6.50
N THR A 46 -15.07 -12.11 -5.42
CA THR A 46 -16.44 -11.62 -5.40
C THR A 46 -16.60 -10.22 -5.99
N PHE A 47 -15.49 -9.54 -6.29
CA PHE A 47 -15.51 -8.19 -6.88
C PHE A 47 -14.22 -7.87 -7.63
N THR A 48 -14.36 -7.00 -8.63
CA THR A 48 -13.25 -6.36 -9.32
C THR A 48 -13.07 -4.95 -8.75
N LEU A 49 -11.85 -4.58 -8.45
CA LEU A 49 -11.51 -3.20 -8.07
C LEU A 49 -11.08 -2.44 -9.31
N ASP A 50 -11.51 -1.19 -9.41
CA ASP A 50 -10.93 -0.28 -10.40
C ASP A 50 -9.48 0.11 -10.02
N ASP A 51 -8.79 0.71 -10.97
CA ASP A 51 -7.37 1.05 -10.81
C ASP A 51 -7.18 2.17 -9.76
N ASP A 52 -8.15 3.07 -9.60
CA ASP A 52 -8.08 4.16 -8.63
C ASP A 52 -8.18 3.62 -7.21
N ILE A 53 -9.19 2.81 -6.92
CA ILE A 53 -9.34 2.15 -5.62
C ILE A 53 -8.12 1.28 -5.32
N THR A 54 -7.61 0.54 -6.30
CA THR A 54 -6.42 -0.29 -6.13
C THR A 54 -5.21 0.56 -5.75
N ARG A 55 -4.97 1.66 -6.45
CA ARG A 55 -3.87 2.59 -6.17
C ARG A 55 -4.00 3.23 -4.78
N LYS A 56 -5.16 3.75 -4.44
CA LYS A 56 -5.44 4.33 -3.12
C LYS A 56 -5.18 3.33 -2.00
N ARG A 57 -5.68 2.09 -2.12
CA ARG A 57 -5.44 1.04 -1.12
C ARG A 57 -3.97 0.75 -0.89
N LEU A 58 -3.14 0.79 -1.92
CA LEU A 58 -1.71 0.55 -1.80
C LEU A 58 -1.01 1.76 -1.16
N ILE A 59 -1.27 2.97 -1.64
CA ILE A 59 -0.57 4.17 -1.21
C ILE A 59 -1.02 4.59 0.20
N TYR A 60 -2.31 4.54 0.51
CA TYR A 60 -2.81 5.03 1.80
C TYR A 60 -2.42 4.14 2.98
N VAL A 61 -2.22 2.83 2.77
CA VAL A 61 -1.59 1.98 3.77
C VAL A 61 -0.15 2.41 4.05
N MET A 62 0.60 2.82 3.03
CA MET A 62 1.96 3.32 3.20
C MET A 62 1.96 4.66 3.95
N ILE A 63 1.04 5.58 3.61
CA ILE A 63 0.87 6.86 4.33
C ILE A 63 0.50 6.61 5.79
N ASN A 64 -0.44 5.70 6.05
CA ASN A 64 -0.89 5.37 7.38
C ASN A 64 0.25 4.81 8.26
N GLU A 65 1.06 3.92 7.71
CA GLU A 65 2.23 3.38 8.40
C GLU A 65 3.33 4.43 8.61
N ALA A 66 3.58 5.27 7.61
CA ALA A 66 4.50 6.40 7.72
C ALA A 66 4.07 7.39 8.82
N SER A 67 2.76 7.64 8.92
CA SER A 67 2.17 8.47 9.97
C SER A 67 2.38 7.86 11.37
N ARG A 68 2.23 6.53 11.52
CA ARG A 68 2.54 5.82 12.77
C ARG A 68 4.01 5.92 13.14
N CYS A 69 4.91 5.80 12.17
CA CYS A 69 6.34 5.96 12.41
C CYS A 69 6.71 7.34 12.98
N LEU A 70 6.01 8.41 12.54
CA LEU A 70 6.16 9.74 13.13
C LEU A 70 5.55 9.82 14.53
N GLU A 71 4.33 9.30 14.69
CA GLU A 71 3.60 9.28 15.97
C GLU A 71 4.37 8.55 17.06
N GLU A 72 4.99 7.42 16.71
CA GLU A 72 5.78 6.58 17.62
C GLU A 72 7.24 7.08 17.80
N GLY A 73 7.63 8.14 17.11
CA GLY A 73 8.99 8.71 17.17
C GLY A 73 10.08 7.80 16.57
N VAL A 74 9.69 6.84 15.72
CA VAL A 74 10.64 5.98 14.98
C VAL A 74 11.46 6.82 14.00
N VAL A 75 10.85 7.88 13.47
CA VAL A 75 11.47 8.83 12.55
C VAL A 75 11.16 10.25 13.01
N GLU A 76 12.15 11.12 12.95
CA GLU A 76 12.05 12.48 13.49
C GLU A 76 11.26 13.46 12.61
N SER A 77 11.18 13.22 11.30
CA SER A 77 10.54 14.16 10.38
C SER A 77 9.91 13.50 9.15
N ALA A 78 8.89 14.15 8.62
CA ALA A 78 8.26 13.78 7.35
C ALA A 78 9.27 13.75 6.19
N GLY A 79 10.23 14.69 6.18
CA GLY A 79 11.28 14.74 5.15
C GLY A 79 12.17 13.49 5.13
N THR A 80 12.51 12.95 6.29
CA THR A 80 13.29 11.70 6.40
C THR A 80 12.52 10.53 5.79
N ILE A 81 11.22 10.44 6.04
CA ILE A 81 10.35 9.41 5.44
C ILE A 81 10.31 9.58 3.91
N ASP A 82 10.08 10.79 3.43
CA ASP A 82 9.95 11.05 1.99
C ASP A 82 11.24 10.71 1.23
N VAL A 83 12.40 11.09 1.78
CA VAL A 83 13.70 10.70 1.22
C VAL A 83 13.88 9.18 1.22
N GLY A 84 13.58 8.53 2.34
CA GLY A 84 13.64 7.07 2.48
C GLY A 84 12.71 6.35 1.48
N MET A 85 11.50 6.87 1.27
CA MET A 85 10.54 6.30 0.32
C MET A 85 10.98 6.48 -1.13
N ILE A 86 11.53 7.64 -1.50
CA ILE A 86 12.05 7.89 -2.86
C ILE A 86 13.22 6.94 -3.17
N TYR A 87 14.23 6.91 -2.32
CA TYR A 87 15.45 6.13 -2.57
C TYR A 87 15.30 4.64 -2.25
N GLY A 88 14.53 4.29 -1.22
CA GLY A 88 14.37 2.90 -0.78
C GLY A 88 13.34 2.11 -1.56
N THR A 89 12.25 2.74 -1.99
CA THR A 89 11.14 2.04 -2.67
C THR A 89 10.90 2.50 -4.10
N GLY A 90 11.55 3.59 -4.54
CA GLY A 90 11.32 4.18 -5.85
C GLY A 90 10.00 4.97 -5.92
N PHE A 91 9.52 5.51 -4.80
CA PHE A 91 8.34 6.39 -4.83
C PHE A 91 8.60 7.58 -5.77
N PRO A 92 7.63 8.00 -6.59
CA PRO A 92 7.83 9.00 -7.62
C PRO A 92 8.36 10.34 -7.07
N PRO A 93 9.60 10.76 -7.39
CA PRO A 93 10.21 11.97 -6.83
C PRO A 93 9.49 13.26 -7.25
N PHE A 94 8.82 13.25 -8.42
CA PHE A 94 8.03 14.40 -8.88
C PHE A 94 6.78 14.67 -8.02
N ARG A 95 6.42 13.75 -7.11
CA ARG A 95 5.36 13.95 -6.11
C ARG A 95 5.90 14.61 -4.83
N GLY A 96 7.23 14.81 -4.74
CA GLY A 96 7.90 15.36 -3.56
C GLY A 96 8.12 14.37 -2.43
N GLY A 97 7.56 13.16 -2.52
CA GLY A 97 7.60 12.10 -1.52
C GLY A 97 6.20 11.63 -1.11
N LEU A 98 6.15 10.63 -0.26
CA LEU A 98 4.92 9.98 0.17
C LEU A 98 4.04 10.92 1.02
N LEU A 99 4.64 11.62 1.98
CA LEU A 99 3.93 12.52 2.89
C LEU A 99 3.64 13.88 2.26
N ARG A 100 4.49 14.36 1.33
CA ARG A 100 4.14 15.48 0.45
C ARG A 100 2.93 15.17 -0.42
N TYR A 101 2.89 13.95 -0.96
CA TYR A 101 1.71 13.50 -1.70
C TYR A 101 0.48 13.43 -0.79
N ALA A 102 0.62 12.95 0.45
CA ALA A 102 -0.48 12.92 1.42
C ALA A 102 -1.06 14.33 1.68
N ASP A 103 -0.21 15.34 1.85
CA ASP A 103 -0.64 16.73 2.00
C ASP A 103 -1.40 17.24 0.77
N SER A 104 -0.98 16.84 -0.44
CA SER A 104 -1.69 17.23 -1.68
C SER A 104 -3.09 16.61 -1.82
N VAL A 105 -3.32 15.46 -1.17
CA VAL A 105 -4.64 14.78 -1.12
C VAL A 105 -5.49 15.35 0.01
N GLY A 106 -4.86 15.63 1.15
CA GLY A 106 -5.49 16.09 2.39
C GLY A 106 -5.86 14.95 3.35
N ALA A 107 -5.54 15.16 4.63
CA ALA A 107 -5.75 14.16 5.69
C ALA A 107 -7.21 13.71 5.81
N LYS A 108 -8.17 14.64 5.67
CA LYS A 108 -9.61 14.32 5.70
C LYS A 108 -10.02 13.28 4.65
N GLN A 109 -9.56 13.45 3.41
CA GLN A 109 -9.88 12.52 2.34
C GLN A 109 -9.22 11.17 2.58
N ILE A 110 -7.96 11.15 3.01
CA ILE A 110 -7.22 9.91 3.30
C ILE A 110 -7.92 9.14 4.43
N VAL A 111 -8.30 9.80 5.51
CA VAL A 111 -9.02 9.18 6.65
C VAL A 111 -10.37 8.64 6.21
N ALA A 112 -11.14 9.38 5.41
CA ALA A 112 -12.43 8.92 4.89
C ALA A 112 -12.28 7.65 4.04
N ASP A 113 -11.35 7.65 3.09
CA ASP A 113 -11.07 6.49 2.24
C ASP A 113 -10.54 5.29 3.06
N LEU A 114 -9.68 5.51 4.05
CA LEU A 114 -9.18 4.45 4.93
C LEU A 114 -10.31 3.80 5.75
N LYS A 115 -11.24 4.58 6.30
CA LYS A 115 -12.42 4.07 7.01
C LYS A 115 -13.32 3.25 6.08
N GLU A 116 -13.60 3.74 4.86
CA GLU A 116 -14.34 2.98 3.86
C GLU A 116 -13.63 1.65 3.52
N PHE A 117 -12.31 1.67 3.37
CA PHE A 117 -11.54 0.46 3.08
C PHE A 117 -11.53 -0.52 4.25
N GLN A 118 -11.52 -0.03 5.50
CA GLN A 118 -11.62 -0.86 6.69
C GLN A 118 -12.96 -1.61 6.72
N GLU A 119 -14.06 -0.91 6.49
CA GLU A 119 -15.39 -1.50 6.43
C GLU A 119 -15.55 -2.49 5.27
N ARG A 120 -15.15 -2.07 4.07
CA ARG A 120 -15.32 -2.83 2.83
C ARG A 120 -14.47 -4.08 2.75
N PHE A 121 -13.26 -4.06 3.34
CA PHE A 121 -12.27 -5.13 3.20
C PHE A 121 -11.96 -5.84 4.51
N ASP A 122 -12.61 -5.46 5.62
CA ASP A 122 -12.44 -6.03 6.97
C ASP A 122 -10.96 -6.22 7.33
N GLN A 123 -10.17 -5.14 7.28
CA GLN A 123 -8.74 -5.21 7.49
C GLN A 123 -8.23 -4.11 8.43
N HIS A 124 -7.71 -4.50 9.59
CA HIS A 124 -7.07 -3.61 10.57
C HIS A 124 -5.96 -2.72 10.00
N ARG A 125 -5.36 -3.11 8.86
CA ARG A 125 -4.31 -2.30 8.20
C ARG A 125 -4.82 -0.94 7.71
N PHE A 126 -6.13 -0.78 7.54
CA PHE A 126 -6.75 0.46 7.10
C PHE A 126 -7.25 1.31 8.27
N GLU A 127 -7.08 0.85 9.50
CA GLU A 127 -7.39 1.65 10.68
C GLU A 127 -6.48 2.88 10.72
N PRO A 128 -7.04 4.12 10.64
CA PRO A 128 -6.24 5.33 10.59
C PRO A 128 -5.42 5.52 11.86
N SER A 129 -4.18 6.00 11.73
CA SER A 129 -3.34 6.40 12.86
C SER A 129 -3.94 7.60 13.60
N GLN A 130 -3.59 7.79 14.87
CA GLN A 130 -4.10 8.91 15.66
C GLN A 130 -3.62 10.25 15.09
N LEU A 131 -2.37 10.30 14.60
CA LEU A 131 -1.85 11.49 13.95
C LEU A 131 -2.67 11.88 12.71
N LEU A 132 -3.03 10.92 11.84
CA LEU A 132 -3.89 11.22 10.69
C LEU A 132 -5.30 11.67 11.10
N LEU A 133 -5.85 11.11 12.17
CA LEU A 133 -7.15 11.52 12.71
C LEU A 133 -7.09 12.97 13.21
N SER A 134 -6.10 13.33 14.03
CA SER A 134 -5.91 14.70 14.50
C SER A 134 -5.71 15.68 13.34
N MET A 135 -4.86 15.32 12.37
CA MET A 135 -4.65 16.15 11.17
C MET A 135 -5.94 16.35 10.36
N ALA A 136 -6.79 15.31 10.27
CA ALA A 136 -8.07 15.41 9.57
C ALA A 136 -9.03 16.37 10.28
N ASP A 137 -9.05 16.39 11.60
CA ASP A 137 -9.90 17.25 12.41
C ASP A 137 -9.43 18.71 12.38
N GLU A 138 -8.12 18.94 12.41
CA GLU A 138 -7.49 20.26 12.49
C GLU A 138 -7.14 20.87 11.13
N ASN A 139 -7.39 20.17 10.01
CA ASN A 139 -6.87 20.49 8.67
C ASN A 139 -5.34 20.63 8.65
N GLY A 140 -4.66 19.79 9.44
CA GLY A 140 -3.21 19.76 9.54
C GLY A 140 -2.54 19.17 8.30
N THR A 141 -1.24 19.45 8.18
CA THR A 141 -0.35 18.92 7.13
C THR A 141 0.94 18.39 7.74
N PHE A 142 1.59 17.44 7.06
CA PHE A 142 2.91 16.94 7.47
C PHE A 142 4.02 17.99 7.31
N TYR A 143 3.80 18.93 6.38
CA TYR A 143 4.70 20.04 6.12
C TYR A 143 3.95 21.35 6.37
N PRO A 144 4.26 22.05 7.47
CA PRO A 144 3.66 23.35 7.72
C PRO A 144 3.99 24.33 6.59
N SER A 145 3.03 25.20 6.29
CA SER A 145 3.15 26.25 5.27
C SER A 145 4.11 27.34 5.71
#